data_8f7a4eae6fa0d5607d7d68a3bbb22794
#
_entry.id   8f7a4eae6fa0d5607d7d68a3bbb22794
#
_cell.length_a   1.000
_cell.length_b   1.000
_cell.length_c   1.000
_cell.angle_alpha   90.00
_cell.angle_beta   90.00
_cell.angle_gamma   90.00
#
_symmetry.space_group_name_H-M   'P 1'
#
loop_
_entity.id
_entity.type
_entity.pdbx_description
1 polymer ?
#
loop_
_entity_poly.entity_id
_entity_poly.type
_entity_poly.pdbx_seq_one_letter_code
_entity_poly.pdbx_strand_id
1 'polypeptide(L)'
;MQRILAYLLLAIAALPAAAVQRHPTGVNVNTQGPTTVFITYGGLRDQAPAEAFWCGELMPAAPAVGFMCKPDTIFGRLPLRYDRSRPSGAGGFTDIMSIPANVTRRAWEAAAAGATSSFYYVRRFVSLVGGPDEYVFVTCRLAGGGARTPLALLDVRLIFAAHTAVLAVEQGATPPAVSADLTYTGTGRLIGRWEVVQPGEDPPREEDLLTAATLPVELRSRQRRWTEVGRFNVFLPPDGRYQLAGPDPRRLPTAVEGLYLLLLRIEASNDKEGDSSLGAAGAGAGVVHTGGVAGFPIPPLRYVVGSMSSPLPPLPAGVLAPLLPNPGAIVAASQPA
;
A
#
# COMPACT_ATOMS: atom_id res chain seq x y z
N MET A 1 18.58 38.32 52.41
CA MET A 1 17.48 38.74 51.51
C MET A 1 17.80 38.54 50.03
N GLN A 2 19.01 38.83 49.54
CA GLN A 2 19.38 38.69 48.11
C GLN A 2 19.30 37.27 47.53
N ARG A 3 19.59 36.25 48.31
CA ARG A 3 19.53 34.84 47.87
C ARG A 3 18.11 34.31 47.67
N ILE A 4 17.13 34.79 48.43
CA ILE A 4 15.72 34.39 48.31
C ILE A 4 15.10 34.97 47.06
N LEU A 5 15.50 36.20 46.64
CA LEU A 5 15.02 36.84 45.41
C LEU A 5 15.50 36.14 44.15
N ALA A 6 16.72 35.55 44.18
CA ALA A 6 17.25 34.76 43.03
C ALA A 6 16.51 33.46 42.80
N TYR A 7 16.07 32.77 43.87
CA TYR A 7 15.26 31.56 43.72
C TYR A 7 13.80 31.83 43.29
N LEU A 8 13.25 33.00 43.64
CA LEU A 8 11.93 33.39 43.21
C LEU A 8 11.89 33.74 41.71
N LEU A 9 12.96 34.33 41.18
CA LEU A 9 13.13 34.64 39.74
C LEU A 9 13.33 33.38 38.87
N LEU A 10 13.96 32.32 39.42
CA LEU A 10 14.15 31.06 38.70
C LEU A 10 12.85 30.20 38.61
N ALA A 11 11.95 30.37 39.59
CA ALA A 11 10.67 29.65 39.61
C ALA A 11 9.62 30.18 38.61
N ILE A 12 9.82 31.40 38.07
CA ILE A 12 8.87 32.05 37.13
C ILE A 12 9.13 31.59 35.68
N ALA A 13 10.27 30.93 35.39
CA ALA A 13 10.67 30.56 34.03
C ALA A 13 10.04 29.24 33.52
N ALA A 14 9.26 28.54 34.32
CA ALA A 14 8.59 27.29 33.93
C ALA A 14 7.07 27.49 33.73
N LEU A 15 6.71 28.46 32.90
CA LEU A 15 5.35 28.43 32.34
C LEU A 15 5.24 27.21 31.43
N PRO A 16 4.30 26.28 31.70
CA PRO A 16 4.10 25.19 30.77
C PRO A 16 3.75 25.76 29.42
N ALA A 17 4.56 25.46 28.41
CA ALA A 17 4.20 25.76 27.03
C ALA A 17 2.82 25.14 26.82
N ALA A 18 1.81 25.98 26.52
CA ALA A 18 0.45 25.51 26.30
C ALA A 18 0.49 24.57 25.09
N ALA A 19 0.44 23.27 25.36
CA ALA A 19 0.43 22.25 24.32
C ALA A 19 -0.85 22.37 23.47
N VAL A 20 -0.73 22.16 22.18
CA VAL A 20 -1.86 22.13 21.26
C VAL A 20 -2.86 21.07 21.74
N GLN A 21 -4.08 21.51 22.00
CA GLN A 21 -5.17 20.64 22.41
C GLN A 21 -5.80 19.98 21.16
N ARG A 22 -6.24 18.74 21.28
CA ARG A 22 -6.88 17.97 20.21
C ARG A 22 -8.20 17.37 20.64
N HIS A 23 -9.17 17.36 19.75
CA HIS A 23 -10.43 16.66 19.96
C HIS A 23 -10.95 16.09 18.61
N PRO A 24 -11.29 14.82 18.53
CA PRO A 24 -11.16 13.79 19.58
C PRO A 24 -9.70 13.35 19.80
N THR A 25 -9.43 12.73 20.96
CA THR A 25 -8.11 12.14 21.25
C THR A 25 -7.93 10.76 20.64
N GLY A 26 -9.01 10.16 20.17
CA GLY A 26 -9.01 8.86 19.49
C GLY A 26 -10.20 8.70 18.56
N VAL A 27 -9.99 7.94 17.49
CA VAL A 27 -11.01 7.64 16.48
C VAL A 27 -11.05 6.14 16.20
N ASN A 28 -12.24 5.64 15.86
CA ASN A 28 -12.41 4.26 15.40
C ASN A 28 -12.32 4.24 13.87
N VAL A 29 -11.53 3.31 13.36
CA VAL A 29 -11.20 3.22 11.93
C VAL A 29 -11.82 1.95 11.36
N ASN A 30 -12.52 2.09 10.24
CA ASN A 30 -13.07 0.97 9.50
C ASN A 30 -11.94 0.23 8.75
N THR A 31 -11.94 -1.10 8.83
CA THR A 31 -10.97 -1.95 8.11
C THR A 31 -11.34 -2.21 6.65
N GLN A 32 -12.56 -1.89 6.23
CA GLN A 32 -13.09 -2.23 4.92
C GLN A 32 -13.22 -1.07 3.94
N GLY A 33 -12.88 0.13 4.36
CA GLY A 33 -12.99 1.31 3.51
C GLY A 33 -12.41 2.55 4.16
N PRO A 34 -12.37 3.66 3.43
CA PRO A 34 -11.83 4.89 3.95
C PRO A 34 -12.68 5.39 5.13
N THR A 35 -12.03 5.83 6.18
CA THR A 35 -12.69 6.45 7.34
C THR A 35 -12.49 7.94 7.31
N THR A 36 -13.58 8.70 7.14
CA THR A 36 -13.52 10.16 7.25
C THR A 36 -13.46 10.58 8.71
N VAL A 37 -12.52 11.43 9.04
CA VAL A 37 -12.24 11.88 10.40
C VAL A 37 -12.20 13.40 10.45
N PHE A 38 -12.76 13.94 11.54
CA PHE A 38 -12.72 15.36 11.87
C PHE A 38 -11.97 15.52 13.19
N ILE A 39 -10.85 16.25 13.17
CA ILE A 39 -10.04 16.51 14.35
C ILE A 39 -9.90 18.01 14.51
N THR A 40 -10.33 18.52 15.64
CA THR A 40 -10.18 19.93 15.98
C THR A 40 -8.98 20.14 16.88
N TYR A 41 -8.13 21.08 16.52
CA TYR A 41 -6.99 21.53 17.32
C TYR A 41 -7.26 22.92 17.85
N GLY A 42 -6.96 23.13 19.11
CA GLY A 42 -7.10 24.42 19.79
C GLY A 42 -5.81 24.83 20.49
N GLY A 43 -5.71 26.12 20.86
CA GLY A 43 -4.54 26.63 21.55
C GLY A 43 -3.35 26.89 20.65
N LEU A 44 -3.54 26.97 19.33
CA LEU A 44 -2.52 27.33 18.36
C LEU A 44 -2.07 28.77 18.61
N ARG A 45 -0.81 28.94 19.01
CA ARG A 45 -0.17 30.24 19.20
C ARG A 45 0.98 30.33 18.21
N ASP A 46 0.79 31.12 17.15
CA ASP A 46 1.82 31.30 16.12
C ASP A 46 2.37 29.99 15.53
N GLN A 47 1.50 29.01 15.37
CA GLN A 47 1.80 27.71 14.79
C GLN A 47 0.92 27.47 13.56
N ALA A 48 1.50 26.86 12.53
CA ALA A 48 0.80 26.45 11.32
C ALA A 48 0.88 24.93 11.12
N PRO A 49 -0.21 24.30 10.65
CA PRO A 49 -0.19 22.88 10.35
C PRO A 49 0.73 22.59 9.16
N ALA A 50 1.52 21.54 9.27
CA ALA A 50 2.41 21.05 8.22
C ALA A 50 2.05 19.63 7.83
N GLU A 51 3.03 18.73 7.75
CA GLU A 51 2.82 17.34 7.34
C GLU A 51 2.00 16.56 8.38
N ALA A 52 1.35 15.50 7.88
CA ALA A 52 0.70 14.52 8.72
C ALA A 52 1.04 13.09 8.27
N PHE A 53 1.16 12.19 9.24
CA PHE A 53 1.58 10.82 9.05
C PHE A 53 0.66 9.85 9.79
N TRP A 54 0.64 8.61 9.31
CA TRP A 54 0.09 7.47 10.05
C TRP A 54 1.21 6.48 10.37
N CYS A 55 1.30 6.03 11.61
CA CYS A 55 2.34 5.09 12.04
C CYS A 55 1.89 4.15 13.16
N GLY A 56 2.62 3.03 13.32
CA GLY A 56 2.37 2.04 14.35
C GLY A 56 2.91 2.41 15.73
N GLU A 57 4.02 3.16 15.76
CA GLU A 57 4.69 3.52 17.02
C GLU A 57 5.05 5.00 17.06
N LEU A 58 5.08 5.54 18.27
CA LEU A 58 5.49 6.91 18.56
C LEU A 58 6.85 6.94 19.23
N MET A 59 7.60 8.02 18.98
CA MET A 59 8.82 8.34 19.69
C MET A 59 8.83 9.81 20.11
N PRO A 60 9.56 10.20 21.17
CA PRO A 60 9.71 11.61 21.53
C PRO A 60 10.27 12.43 20.38
N ALA A 61 9.72 13.62 20.17
CA ALA A 61 10.08 14.48 19.03
C ALA A 61 11.26 15.42 19.30
N ALA A 62 12.02 15.25 20.39
CA ALA A 62 13.09 16.17 20.80
C ALA A 62 14.05 16.51 19.61
N PRO A 63 14.42 17.80 19.41
CA PRO A 63 14.14 18.99 20.26
C PRO A 63 12.74 19.61 20.09
N ALA A 64 11.91 19.13 19.17
CA ALA A 64 10.53 19.52 19.05
C ALA A 64 9.67 19.01 20.23
N VAL A 65 8.45 19.50 20.35
CA VAL A 65 7.53 19.12 21.43
C VAL A 65 6.62 18.00 20.99
N GLY A 66 6.28 17.07 21.89
CA GLY A 66 5.33 16.00 21.68
C GLY A 66 5.94 14.70 21.17
N PHE A 67 5.17 13.93 20.40
CA PHE A 67 5.55 12.63 19.91
C PHE A 67 5.41 12.56 18.39
N MET A 68 6.47 12.17 17.72
CA MET A 68 6.51 11.95 16.28
C MET A 68 6.41 10.46 15.93
N CYS A 69 6.14 10.16 14.70
CA CYS A 69 6.15 8.80 14.19
C CYS A 69 7.56 8.20 14.20
N LYS A 70 7.70 6.97 14.68
CA LYS A 70 8.92 6.19 14.52
C LYS A 70 9.07 5.81 13.04
N PRO A 71 10.19 6.13 12.37
CA PRO A 71 10.32 6.08 10.90
C PRO A 71 10.02 4.71 10.28
N ASP A 72 10.45 3.63 10.91
CA ASP A 72 10.28 2.24 10.45
C ASP A 72 8.84 1.72 10.58
N THR A 73 7.96 2.45 11.27
CA THR A 73 6.57 2.08 11.50
C THR A 73 5.57 2.96 10.74
N ILE A 74 6.03 3.78 9.80
CA ILE A 74 5.16 4.69 9.04
C ILE A 74 4.32 3.90 8.03
N PHE A 75 3.00 3.99 8.13
CA PHE A 75 2.04 3.40 7.21
C PHE A 75 1.71 4.29 6.02
N GLY A 76 1.89 5.59 6.14
CA GLY A 76 1.68 6.55 5.08
C GLY A 76 1.75 7.99 5.53
N ARG A 77 1.74 8.90 4.56
CA ARG A 77 1.68 10.35 4.73
C ARG A 77 0.40 10.87 4.08
N LEU A 78 -0.24 11.85 4.71
CA LEU A 78 -1.39 12.55 4.12
C LEU A 78 -0.89 13.41 2.95
N PRO A 79 -1.30 13.13 1.69
CA PRO A 79 -0.93 13.97 0.56
C PRO A 79 -1.57 15.36 0.68
N LEU A 80 -0.86 16.41 0.30
CA LEU A 80 -1.35 17.79 0.36
C LEU A 80 -2.68 18.00 -0.38
N ARG A 81 -2.89 17.30 -1.49
CA ARG A 81 -4.14 17.36 -2.29
C ARG A 81 -5.37 16.84 -1.55
N TYR A 82 -5.18 16.02 -0.51
CA TYR A 82 -6.27 15.47 0.32
C TYR A 82 -6.34 16.12 1.69
N ASP A 83 -5.43 17.03 1.97
CA ASP A 83 -5.44 17.84 3.19
C ASP A 83 -6.49 18.96 3.04
N ARG A 84 -7.64 18.76 3.64
CA ARG A 84 -8.76 19.70 3.64
C ARG A 84 -8.86 20.48 4.95
N SER A 85 -7.76 20.60 5.62
CA SER A 85 -7.68 21.30 6.89
C SER A 85 -8.07 22.78 6.75
N ARG A 86 -8.75 23.33 7.75
CA ARG A 86 -9.25 24.70 7.73
C ARG A 86 -9.08 25.38 9.07
N PRO A 87 -8.74 26.67 9.10
CA PRO A 87 -8.81 27.46 10.33
C PRO A 87 -10.23 27.42 10.91
N SER A 88 -10.37 27.19 12.19
CA SER A 88 -11.63 27.17 12.92
C SER A 88 -11.61 28.23 14.04
N GLY A 89 -11.87 29.51 13.69
CA GLY A 89 -11.99 30.62 14.66
C GLY A 89 -10.80 30.76 15.63
N ALA A 90 -10.81 31.75 16.49
CA ALA A 90 -9.90 32.05 17.61
C ALA A 90 -8.71 31.09 17.89
N GLY A 91 -7.77 30.95 16.94
CA GLY A 91 -6.58 30.10 17.13
C GLY A 91 -6.86 28.57 17.08
N GLY A 92 -7.97 28.17 16.46
CA GLY A 92 -8.34 26.80 16.22
C GLY A 92 -8.06 26.34 14.79
N PHE A 93 -8.00 25.04 14.60
CA PHE A 93 -7.78 24.39 13.31
C PHE A 93 -8.53 23.06 13.24
N THR A 94 -9.16 22.77 12.12
CA THR A 94 -9.89 21.50 11.94
C THR A 94 -9.29 20.73 10.77
N ASP A 95 -8.79 19.54 11.07
CA ASP A 95 -8.41 18.55 10.08
C ASP A 95 -9.66 17.80 9.59
N ILE A 96 -9.83 17.78 8.30
CA ILE A 96 -10.85 16.98 7.62
C ILE A 96 -10.09 16.08 6.67
N MET A 97 -9.99 14.81 7.01
CA MET A 97 -9.23 13.85 6.23
C MET A 97 -9.97 12.53 6.09
N SER A 98 -9.60 11.75 5.08
CA SER A 98 -9.97 10.35 4.99
C SER A 98 -8.72 9.51 5.26
N ILE A 99 -8.82 8.58 6.23
CA ILE A 99 -7.78 7.57 6.45
C ILE A 99 -7.91 6.56 5.30
N PRO A 100 -6.89 6.40 4.45
CA PRO A 100 -6.96 5.52 3.30
C PRO A 100 -7.02 4.04 3.70
N ALA A 101 -7.69 3.22 2.91
CA ALA A 101 -7.81 1.79 3.17
C ALA A 101 -6.46 1.07 3.25
N ASN A 102 -5.49 1.49 2.44
CA ASN A 102 -4.13 0.94 2.48
C ASN A 102 -3.39 1.23 3.80
N VAL A 103 -3.62 2.37 4.43
CA VAL A 103 -3.08 2.69 5.77
C VAL A 103 -3.69 1.74 6.81
N THR A 104 -5.00 1.58 6.76
CA THR A 104 -5.73 0.68 7.68
C THR A 104 -5.28 -0.77 7.51
N ARG A 105 -5.03 -1.21 6.28
CA ARG A 105 -4.54 -2.56 5.97
C ARG A 105 -3.15 -2.79 6.55
N ARG A 106 -2.21 -1.86 6.36
CA ARG A 106 -0.86 -1.95 6.95
C ARG A 106 -0.90 -1.99 8.47
N ALA A 107 -1.76 -1.17 9.08
CA ALA A 107 -1.95 -1.20 10.53
C ALA A 107 -2.50 -2.56 11.00
N TRP A 108 -3.42 -3.15 10.24
CA TRP A 108 -3.95 -4.47 10.53
C TRP A 108 -2.90 -5.58 10.37
N GLU A 109 -2.12 -5.54 9.30
CA GLU A 109 -1.01 -6.48 9.05
C GLU A 109 0.05 -6.40 10.15
N ALA A 110 0.41 -5.19 10.58
CA ALA A 110 1.31 -4.99 11.71
C ALA A 110 0.74 -5.57 13.01
N ALA A 111 -0.55 -5.37 13.27
CA ALA A 111 -1.23 -5.96 14.43
C ALA A 111 -1.27 -7.51 14.36
N ALA A 112 -1.51 -8.08 13.19
CA ALA A 112 -1.47 -9.52 12.96
C ALA A 112 -0.05 -10.10 13.15
N ALA A 113 0.98 -9.32 12.88
CA ALA A 113 2.38 -9.66 13.13
C ALA A 113 2.83 -9.44 14.59
N GLY A 114 1.92 -9.07 15.50
CA GLY A 114 2.18 -8.91 16.93
C GLY A 114 2.31 -7.47 17.44
N ALA A 115 2.10 -6.47 16.57
CA ALA A 115 1.99 -5.08 17.00
C ALA A 115 0.63 -4.81 17.69
N THR A 116 0.46 -3.59 18.19
CA THR A 116 -0.83 -3.19 18.82
C THR A 116 -1.93 -3.05 17.76
N SER A 117 -3.19 -3.27 18.15
CA SER A 117 -4.37 -3.03 17.32
C SER A 117 -4.72 -1.54 17.15
N SER A 118 -3.86 -0.67 17.62
CA SER A 118 -3.97 0.77 17.50
C SER A 118 -2.78 1.32 16.72
N PHE A 119 -3.04 2.35 15.95
CA PHE A 119 -2.02 3.12 15.25
C PHE A 119 -2.27 4.61 15.48
N TYR A 120 -1.39 5.46 15.01
CA TYR A 120 -1.42 6.88 15.34
C TYR A 120 -1.48 7.74 14.07
N TYR A 121 -2.33 8.74 14.09
CA TYR A 121 -2.26 9.89 13.21
C TYR A 121 -1.47 10.98 13.91
N VAL A 122 -0.42 11.48 13.30
CA VAL A 122 0.48 12.50 13.86
C VAL A 122 0.48 13.71 12.93
N ARG A 123 0.09 14.87 13.47
CA ARG A 123 0.15 16.17 12.78
C ARG A 123 1.30 16.99 13.32
N ARG A 124 2.13 17.54 12.43
CA ARG A 124 3.17 18.49 12.78
C ARG A 124 2.62 19.91 12.67
N PHE A 125 2.90 20.71 13.66
CA PHE A 125 2.65 22.14 13.69
C PHE A 125 4.00 22.87 13.75
N VAL A 126 4.26 23.70 12.75
CA VAL A 126 5.51 24.48 12.62
C VAL A 126 5.33 25.82 13.31
N SER A 127 6.32 26.20 14.11
CA SER A 127 6.34 27.52 14.74
C SER A 127 6.62 28.61 13.69
N LEU A 128 5.80 29.64 13.66
CA LEU A 128 5.96 30.80 12.77
C LEU A 128 6.88 31.88 13.35
N VAL A 129 7.24 31.77 14.62
CA VAL A 129 8.03 32.76 15.37
C VAL A 129 9.38 32.24 15.87
N GLY A 130 9.85 31.11 15.31
CA GLY A 130 11.16 30.54 15.63
C GLY A 130 11.22 29.71 16.91
N GLY A 131 10.06 29.33 17.48
CA GLY A 131 9.95 28.34 18.56
C GLY A 131 10.11 26.89 18.05
N PRO A 132 10.10 25.91 18.95
CA PRO A 132 10.11 24.50 18.56
C PRO A 132 8.81 24.11 17.85
N ASP A 133 8.91 23.21 16.88
CA ASP A 133 7.76 22.56 16.28
C ASP A 133 7.04 21.67 17.30
N GLU A 134 5.76 21.44 17.09
CA GLU A 134 4.95 20.57 17.95
C GLU A 134 4.32 19.45 17.14
N TYR A 135 4.43 18.21 17.65
CA TYR A 135 3.81 17.01 17.07
C TYR A 135 2.64 16.58 17.94
N VAL A 136 1.47 16.56 17.36
CA VAL A 136 0.23 16.18 18.04
C VAL A 136 -0.32 14.90 17.44
N PHE A 137 -0.55 13.89 18.26
CA PHE A 137 -1.06 12.61 17.80
C PHE A 137 -2.50 12.34 18.19
N VAL A 138 -3.20 11.56 17.39
CA VAL A 138 -4.53 11.02 17.68
C VAL A 138 -4.46 9.49 17.54
N THR A 139 -5.02 8.77 18.52
CA THR A 139 -5.04 7.31 18.48
C THR A 139 -6.11 6.82 17.52
N CYS A 140 -5.72 6.04 16.54
CA CYS A 140 -6.63 5.35 15.63
C CYS A 140 -6.78 3.90 16.08
N ARG A 141 -8.00 3.46 16.39
CA ARG A 141 -8.30 2.10 16.82
C ARG A 141 -8.96 1.36 15.68
N LEU A 142 -8.41 0.21 15.31
CA LEU A 142 -9.06 -0.69 14.37
C LEU A 142 -10.38 -1.14 14.99
N ALA A 143 -11.49 -0.63 14.47
CA ALA A 143 -12.81 -0.97 15.00
C ALA A 143 -13.21 -2.36 14.52
N GLY A 144 -13.42 -3.26 15.46
CA GLY A 144 -14.06 -4.50 15.18
C GLY A 144 -13.67 -5.65 16.10
N GLY A 145 -14.44 -5.87 17.12
CA GLY A 145 -14.66 -7.24 17.64
C GLY A 145 -15.36 -8.03 16.53
N GLY A 146 -14.68 -8.99 15.90
CA GLY A 146 -15.16 -9.65 14.68
C GLY A 146 -15.04 -8.78 13.43
N ALA A 147 -14.15 -7.80 13.45
CA ALA A 147 -13.85 -6.96 12.30
C ALA A 147 -13.46 -7.84 11.13
N ARG A 148 -14.16 -7.66 10.04
CA ARG A 148 -13.86 -8.33 8.79
C ARG A 148 -12.42 -7.97 8.41
N THR A 149 -11.59 -8.99 8.31
CA THR A 149 -10.22 -8.87 7.83
C THR A 149 -10.22 -8.11 6.50
N PRO A 150 -9.39 -7.10 6.31
CA PRO A 150 -9.28 -6.42 5.03
C PRO A 150 -8.86 -7.41 3.94
N LEU A 151 -9.35 -7.19 2.73
CA LEU A 151 -8.97 -8.02 1.59
C LEU A 151 -7.47 -7.87 1.33
N ALA A 152 -6.75 -8.99 1.42
CA ALA A 152 -5.35 -9.07 1.03
C ALA A 152 -5.11 -10.38 0.28
N LEU A 153 -4.52 -10.29 -0.91
CA LEU A 153 -4.09 -11.46 -1.67
C LEU A 153 -2.81 -12.02 -1.07
N LEU A 154 -2.78 -13.33 -0.88
CA LEU A 154 -1.63 -14.07 -0.36
C LEU A 154 -0.86 -14.78 -1.48
N ASP A 155 -1.58 -15.28 -2.49
CA ASP A 155 -1.01 -15.97 -3.64
C ASP A 155 -1.90 -15.75 -4.87
N VAL A 156 -1.27 -15.63 -6.03
CA VAL A 156 -1.94 -15.51 -7.33
C VAL A 156 -1.21 -16.39 -8.34
N ARG A 157 -1.92 -17.37 -8.88
CA ARG A 157 -1.39 -18.27 -9.90
C ARG A 157 -2.18 -18.16 -11.18
N LEU A 158 -1.52 -17.77 -12.24
CA LEU A 158 -2.10 -17.74 -13.58
C LEU A 158 -1.91 -19.10 -14.25
N ILE A 159 -2.98 -19.68 -14.76
CA ILE A 159 -2.95 -21.01 -15.37
C ILE A 159 -3.76 -21.04 -16.66
N PHE A 160 -3.27 -21.79 -17.66
CA PHE A 160 -4.09 -22.24 -18.77
C PHE A 160 -4.89 -23.49 -18.38
N ALA A 161 -6.05 -23.70 -18.98
CA ALA A 161 -6.83 -24.91 -18.78
C ALA A 161 -6.05 -26.21 -19.10
N ALA A 162 -5.01 -26.10 -19.91
CA ALA A 162 -4.10 -27.20 -20.24
C ALA A 162 -3.08 -27.53 -19.14
N HIS A 163 -3.04 -26.77 -18.03
CA HIS A 163 -2.11 -26.94 -16.91
C HIS A 163 -0.61 -27.01 -17.28
N THR A 164 -0.23 -26.37 -18.38
CA THR A 164 1.17 -26.28 -18.84
C THR A 164 1.81 -24.98 -18.38
N ALA A 165 3.10 -25.01 -18.03
CA ALA A 165 3.85 -23.81 -17.63
C ALA A 165 4.11 -22.87 -18.81
N VAL A 166 4.26 -23.42 -20.01
CA VAL A 166 4.36 -22.69 -21.28
C VAL A 166 3.43 -23.37 -22.25
N LEU A 167 2.61 -22.59 -22.92
CA LEU A 167 1.67 -23.06 -23.92
C LEU A 167 2.21 -22.75 -25.31
N ALA A 168 2.25 -23.74 -26.20
CA ALA A 168 2.46 -23.53 -27.63
C ALA A 168 1.10 -23.46 -28.34
N VAL A 169 0.90 -22.45 -29.16
CA VAL A 169 -0.34 -22.16 -29.90
C VAL A 169 0.02 -22.02 -31.39
N GLU A 170 -0.74 -22.61 -32.27
CA GLU A 170 -0.58 -22.38 -33.72
C GLU A 170 -0.97 -20.96 -34.08
N GLN A 171 -0.29 -20.39 -35.04
CA GLN A 171 -0.60 -19.05 -35.55
C GLN A 171 -2.05 -18.97 -36.05
N GLY A 172 -2.79 -17.99 -35.53
CA GLY A 172 -4.21 -17.80 -35.84
C GLY A 172 -5.17 -18.72 -35.05
N ALA A 173 -4.68 -19.71 -34.30
CA ALA A 173 -5.53 -20.55 -33.47
C ALA A 173 -5.96 -19.83 -32.17
N THR A 174 -7.10 -20.26 -31.63
CA THR A 174 -7.59 -19.73 -30.35
C THR A 174 -6.91 -20.48 -29.20
N PRO A 175 -6.22 -19.77 -28.27
CA PRO A 175 -5.62 -20.40 -27.10
C PRO A 175 -6.68 -21.01 -26.16
N PRO A 176 -6.33 -21.97 -25.30
CA PRO A 176 -7.22 -22.44 -24.25
C PRO A 176 -7.55 -21.34 -23.24
N ALA A 177 -8.65 -21.52 -22.53
CA ALA A 177 -9.08 -20.60 -21.49
C ALA A 177 -8.00 -20.40 -20.41
N VAL A 178 -7.95 -19.20 -19.86
CA VAL A 178 -7.07 -18.81 -18.77
C VAL A 178 -7.90 -18.58 -17.51
N SER A 179 -7.32 -18.86 -16.36
CA SER A 179 -7.85 -18.45 -15.06
C SER A 179 -6.71 -18.00 -14.14
N ALA A 180 -7.09 -17.28 -13.09
CA ALA A 180 -6.20 -16.98 -11.97
C ALA A 180 -6.76 -17.61 -10.70
N ASP A 181 -5.98 -18.50 -10.09
CA ASP A 181 -6.29 -19.03 -8.77
C ASP A 181 -5.79 -18.06 -7.71
N LEU A 182 -6.72 -17.51 -6.94
CA LEU A 182 -6.46 -16.52 -5.90
C LEU A 182 -6.57 -17.19 -4.52
N THR A 183 -5.54 -17.00 -3.68
CA THR A 183 -5.60 -17.27 -2.25
C THR A 183 -5.55 -15.95 -1.52
N TYR A 184 -6.46 -15.69 -0.59
CA TYR A 184 -6.59 -14.38 0.06
C TYR A 184 -7.16 -14.49 1.48
N THR A 185 -7.06 -13.40 2.21
CA THR A 185 -7.77 -13.20 3.50
C THR A 185 -8.78 -12.07 3.35
N GLY A 186 -9.79 -12.09 4.22
CA GLY A 186 -10.81 -11.06 4.24
C GLY A 186 -11.85 -11.18 3.13
N THR A 187 -12.53 -10.09 2.87
CA THR A 187 -13.56 -9.97 1.83
C THR A 187 -13.46 -8.61 1.18
N GLY A 188 -13.84 -8.51 -0.07
CA GLY A 188 -13.85 -7.22 -0.75
C GLY A 188 -14.02 -7.35 -2.25
N ARG A 189 -13.97 -6.22 -2.91
CA ARG A 189 -14.07 -6.13 -4.36
C ARG A 189 -12.68 -6.05 -4.96
N LEU A 190 -12.40 -6.90 -5.95
CA LEU A 190 -11.15 -6.92 -6.70
C LEU A 190 -11.43 -6.35 -8.09
N ILE A 191 -10.69 -5.31 -8.46
CA ILE A 191 -10.84 -4.60 -9.74
C ILE A 191 -9.51 -4.64 -10.48
N GLY A 192 -9.56 -4.93 -11.75
CA GLY A 192 -8.36 -4.96 -12.58
C GLY A 192 -8.66 -5.30 -14.05
N ARG A 193 -7.59 -5.59 -14.75
CA ARG A 193 -7.61 -5.90 -16.18
C ARG A 193 -6.57 -6.94 -16.54
N TRP A 194 -6.78 -7.55 -17.69
CA TRP A 194 -5.85 -8.43 -18.33
C TRP A 194 -5.17 -7.68 -19.48
N GLU A 195 -3.86 -7.73 -19.52
CA GLU A 195 -3.05 -7.11 -20.58
C GLU A 195 -2.15 -8.16 -21.23
N VAL A 196 -1.83 -7.97 -22.48
CA VAL A 196 -0.91 -8.83 -23.23
C VAL A 196 0.26 -7.99 -23.76
N VAL A 197 1.47 -8.44 -23.44
CA VAL A 197 2.70 -7.98 -24.06
C VAL A 197 2.91 -8.80 -25.34
N GLN A 198 3.03 -8.13 -26.47
CA GLN A 198 3.20 -8.77 -27.77
C GLN A 198 4.68 -8.97 -28.12
N PRO A 199 5.00 -9.87 -29.06
CA PRO A 199 6.37 -10.01 -29.55
C PRO A 199 6.93 -8.67 -30.07
N GLY A 200 8.14 -8.33 -29.63
CA GLY A 200 8.80 -7.07 -29.99
C GLY A 200 8.50 -5.89 -29.05
N GLU A 201 7.53 -6.01 -28.17
CA GLU A 201 7.34 -5.02 -27.10
C GLU A 201 8.32 -5.25 -25.95
N ASP A 202 8.69 -4.18 -25.25
CA ASP A 202 9.53 -4.29 -24.06
C ASP A 202 8.85 -5.11 -22.96
N PRO A 203 9.56 -6.06 -22.33
CA PRO A 203 9.00 -6.86 -21.26
C PRO A 203 8.68 -6.01 -20.01
N PRO A 204 7.73 -6.46 -19.17
CA PRO A 204 7.39 -5.77 -17.94
C PRO A 204 8.57 -5.77 -16.98
N ARG A 205 8.75 -4.66 -16.27
CA ARG A 205 9.65 -4.53 -15.11
C ARG A 205 8.93 -5.00 -13.86
N GLU A 206 9.67 -5.15 -12.77
CA GLU A 206 9.09 -5.56 -11.48
C GLU A 206 7.98 -4.60 -11.01
N GLU A 207 8.20 -3.28 -11.13
CA GLU A 207 7.20 -2.28 -10.79
C GLU A 207 5.91 -2.38 -11.62
N ASP A 208 6.02 -2.88 -12.85
CA ASP A 208 4.86 -3.10 -13.73
C ASP A 208 4.02 -4.31 -13.28
N LEU A 209 4.59 -5.25 -12.56
CA LEU A 209 3.92 -6.45 -12.05
C LEU A 209 3.26 -6.24 -10.69
N LEU A 210 3.52 -5.11 -10.03
CA LEU A 210 2.93 -4.76 -8.74
C LEU A 210 1.52 -4.18 -8.92
N THR A 211 0.69 -4.37 -7.90
CA THR A 211 -0.60 -3.67 -7.81
C THR A 211 -0.36 -2.16 -7.78
N ALA A 212 -1.07 -1.41 -8.62
CA ALA A 212 -0.91 0.05 -8.69
C ALA A 212 -1.09 0.73 -7.32
N ALA A 213 -1.97 0.19 -6.48
CA ALA A 213 -2.22 0.73 -5.15
C ALA A 213 -1.03 0.53 -4.16
N THR A 214 -0.13 -0.42 -4.39
CA THR A 214 1.06 -0.62 -3.54
C THR A 214 2.16 0.38 -3.83
N LEU A 215 2.14 0.97 -5.02
CA LEU A 215 3.14 1.96 -5.42
C LEU A 215 2.82 3.33 -4.81
N PRO A 216 3.84 4.12 -4.46
CA PRO A 216 3.69 5.54 -4.20
C PRO A 216 2.94 6.23 -5.34
N VAL A 217 2.12 7.22 -5.02
CA VAL A 217 1.27 7.92 -6.02
C VAL A 217 2.09 8.44 -7.20
N GLU A 218 3.30 8.91 -6.94
CA GLU A 218 4.22 9.47 -7.92
C GLU A 218 4.75 8.43 -8.92
N LEU A 219 4.80 7.17 -8.52
CA LEU A 219 5.31 6.07 -9.34
C LEU A 219 4.21 5.36 -10.14
N ARG A 220 2.94 5.53 -9.79
CA ARG A 220 1.82 4.85 -10.48
C ARG A 220 1.71 5.23 -11.95
N SER A 221 1.98 6.49 -12.28
CA SER A 221 1.96 6.97 -13.65
C SER A 221 3.11 6.44 -14.51
N ARG A 222 4.15 5.85 -13.89
CA ARG A 222 5.30 5.27 -14.60
C ARG A 222 5.08 3.82 -14.99
N GLN A 223 4.06 3.16 -14.45
CA GLN A 223 3.74 1.80 -14.87
C GLN A 223 3.37 1.79 -16.35
N ARG A 224 3.99 0.88 -17.10
CA ARG A 224 3.69 0.67 -18.51
C ARG A 224 2.31 0.05 -18.67
N ARG A 225 1.72 0.28 -19.83
CA ARG A 225 0.45 -0.31 -20.26
C ARG A 225 0.66 -1.02 -21.58
N TRP A 226 0.04 -2.18 -21.70
CA TRP A 226 0.05 -2.98 -22.90
C TRP A 226 -1.37 -3.16 -23.43
N THR A 227 -1.53 -4.02 -24.42
CA THR A 227 -2.83 -4.26 -25.04
C THR A 227 -3.79 -4.87 -24.03
N GLU A 228 -4.87 -4.18 -23.72
CA GLU A 228 -5.93 -4.66 -22.82
C GLU A 228 -6.80 -5.69 -23.54
N VAL A 229 -6.91 -6.88 -22.99
CA VAL A 229 -7.71 -8.00 -23.51
C VAL A 229 -8.95 -8.33 -22.69
N GLY A 230 -9.06 -7.79 -21.48
CA GLY A 230 -10.25 -7.99 -20.64
C GLY A 230 -10.19 -7.16 -19.35
N ARG A 231 -11.35 -6.93 -18.75
CA ARG A 231 -11.49 -6.31 -17.44
C ARG A 231 -12.27 -7.20 -16.50
N PHE A 232 -12.01 -7.07 -15.22
CA PHE A 232 -12.80 -7.73 -14.18
C PHE A 232 -13.14 -6.78 -13.04
N ASN A 233 -14.25 -7.07 -12.39
CA ASN A 233 -14.72 -6.41 -11.19
C ASN A 233 -15.54 -7.43 -10.42
N VAL A 234 -14.92 -8.13 -9.49
CA VAL A 234 -15.49 -9.26 -8.78
C VAL A 234 -15.50 -9.03 -7.27
N PHE A 235 -16.51 -9.58 -6.60
CA PHE A 235 -16.53 -9.61 -5.15
C PHE A 235 -15.94 -10.94 -4.68
N LEU A 236 -14.94 -10.86 -3.81
CA LEU A 236 -14.29 -12.01 -3.18
C LEU A 236 -15.00 -12.30 -1.84
N PRO A 237 -15.68 -13.45 -1.71
CA PRO A 237 -16.33 -13.85 -0.46
C PRO A 237 -15.31 -14.29 0.60
N PRO A 238 -15.71 -14.59 1.86
CA PRO A 238 -14.79 -14.93 2.93
C PRO A 238 -14.19 -16.34 2.85
N ASP A 239 -14.25 -17.01 1.71
CA ASP A 239 -13.84 -18.40 1.53
C ASP A 239 -12.32 -18.60 1.44
N GLY A 240 -11.57 -17.48 1.28
CA GLY A 240 -10.12 -17.48 1.23
C GLY A 240 -9.53 -18.01 -0.09
N ARG A 241 -10.36 -18.49 -1.01
CA ARG A 241 -9.98 -18.96 -2.35
C ARG A 241 -11.01 -18.53 -3.38
N TYR A 242 -10.52 -18.16 -4.56
CA TYR A 242 -11.39 -17.79 -5.67
C TYR A 242 -10.68 -18.07 -7.00
N GLN A 243 -11.40 -18.63 -7.95
CA GLN A 243 -10.91 -18.77 -9.32
C GLN A 243 -11.48 -17.62 -10.16
N LEU A 244 -10.61 -16.69 -10.54
CA LEU A 244 -10.94 -15.59 -11.40
C LEU A 244 -10.87 -16.04 -12.86
N ALA A 245 -11.95 -15.87 -13.59
CA ALA A 245 -11.97 -16.13 -15.03
C ALA A 245 -11.03 -15.17 -15.77
N GLY A 246 -10.28 -15.72 -16.72
CA GLY A 246 -9.45 -14.94 -17.64
C GLY A 246 -10.26 -14.19 -18.70
N PRO A 247 -9.58 -13.53 -19.63
CA PRO A 247 -10.23 -12.91 -20.78
C PRO A 247 -10.81 -13.96 -21.73
N ASP A 248 -11.73 -13.55 -22.60
CA ASP A 248 -12.20 -14.41 -23.68
C ASP A 248 -10.97 -14.90 -24.51
N PRO A 249 -10.76 -16.21 -24.68
CA PRO A 249 -9.64 -16.75 -25.44
C PRO A 249 -9.50 -16.17 -26.86
N ARG A 250 -10.61 -15.79 -27.48
CA ARG A 250 -10.63 -15.18 -28.83
C ARG A 250 -10.00 -13.79 -28.86
N ARG A 251 -9.86 -13.13 -27.71
CA ARG A 251 -9.23 -11.82 -27.58
C ARG A 251 -7.72 -11.90 -27.37
N LEU A 252 -7.19 -13.09 -27.11
CA LEU A 252 -5.76 -13.31 -27.00
C LEU A 252 -5.13 -13.29 -28.39
N PRO A 253 -4.14 -12.42 -28.64
CA PRO A 253 -3.54 -12.29 -29.95
C PRO A 253 -2.67 -13.51 -30.29
N THR A 254 -2.83 -14.02 -31.51
CA THR A 254 -2.07 -15.17 -32.05
C THR A 254 -1.67 -14.95 -33.51
N ALA A 255 -1.82 -13.71 -34.01
CA ALA A 255 -1.56 -13.41 -35.42
C ALA A 255 -0.07 -13.35 -35.79
N VAL A 256 0.79 -13.01 -34.84
CA VAL A 256 2.24 -12.86 -35.02
C VAL A 256 2.96 -13.97 -34.27
N GLU A 257 3.95 -14.59 -34.90
CA GLU A 257 4.80 -15.58 -34.25
C GLU A 257 5.69 -14.95 -33.18
N GLY A 258 5.86 -15.62 -32.03
CA GLY A 258 6.74 -15.18 -30.96
C GLY A 258 6.18 -15.45 -29.56
N LEU A 259 6.88 -14.90 -28.57
CA LEU A 259 6.54 -15.01 -27.16
C LEU A 259 5.56 -13.90 -26.76
N TYR A 260 4.47 -14.29 -26.15
CA TYR A 260 3.48 -13.42 -25.53
C TYR A 260 3.49 -13.57 -24.01
N LEU A 261 3.28 -12.47 -23.29
CA LEU A 261 3.15 -12.49 -21.85
C LEU A 261 1.74 -11.98 -21.49
N LEU A 262 0.95 -12.79 -20.82
CA LEU A 262 -0.35 -12.38 -20.31
C LEU A 262 -0.21 -11.94 -18.85
N LEU A 263 -0.61 -10.72 -18.58
CA LEU A 263 -0.50 -10.04 -17.29
C LEU A 263 -1.86 -9.93 -16.62
N LEU A 264 -1.91 -10.24 -15.34
CA LEU A 264 -3.02 -9.86 -14.46
C LEU A 264 -2.66 -8.54 -13.76
N ARG A 265 -3.34 -7.48 -14.10
CA ARG A 265 -3.12 -6.13 -13.53
C ARG A 265 -4.22 -5.82 -12.53
N ILE A 266 -3.87 -5.78 -11.26
CA ILE A 266 -4.78 -5.35 -10.21
C ILE A 266 -4.67 -3.83 -10.08
N GLU A 267 -5.77 -3.12 -10.24
CA GLU A 267 -5.81 -1.66 -10.17
C GLU A 267 -6.04 -1.20 -8.73
N ALA A 268 -7.11 -1.66 -8.12
CA ALA A 268 -7.46 -1.36 -6.75
C ALA A 268 -8.56 -2.31 -6.27
N SER A 269 -8.85 -2.29 -4.98
CA SER A 269 -10.15 -2.66 -4.46
C SER A 269 -11.13 -1.49 -4.67
N ASN A 270 -12.41 -1.63 -4.27
CA ASN A 270 -13.37 -0.53 -4.25
C ASN A 270 -12.99 0.62 -3.32
N ASP A 271 -11.94 0.45 -2.54
CA ASP A 271 -11.36 1.45 -1.68
C ASP A 271 -10.43 2.35 -2.49
N LYS A 272 -10.38 3.62 -2.16
CA LYS A 272 -9.41 4.56 -2.73
C LYS A 272 -8.01 4.27 -2.18
N GLU A 273 -7.51 3.09 -2.46
CA GLU A 273 -6.14 2.74 -2.11
C GLU A 273 -5.20 3.74 -2.75
N GLY A 274 -4.34 4.33 -1.96
CA GLY A 274 -3.37 5.25 -2.46
C GLY A 274 -3.60 6.72 -2.20
N ASP A 275 -4.55 7.04 -1.36
CA ASP A 275 -4.68 8.41 -0.85
C ASP A 275 -3.52 8.80 0.09
N SER A 276 -2.64 7.86 0.47
CA SER A 276 -1.39 8.12 1.17
C SER A 276 -0.17 7.90 0.27
N SER A 277 0.84 8.75 0.40
CA SER A 277 2.13 8.60 -0.28
C SER A 277 3.16 8.07 0.71
N LEU A 278 3.57 6.81 0.57
CA LEU A 278 4.58 6.19 1.43
C LEU A 278 5.99 6.64 1.05
N GLY A 279 6.28 6.76 -0.25
CA GLY A 279 7.57 7.22 -0.73
C GLY A 279 7.91 8.64 -0.26
N ALA A 280 6.91 9.53 -0.20
CA ALA A 280 7.06 10.88 0.33
C ALA A 280 7.15 10.96 1.86
N ALA A 281 6.89 9.87 2.58
CA ALA A 281 7.00 9.83 4.03
C ALA A 281 8.45 9.79 4.52
N GLY A 282 9.43 9.64 3.63
CA GLY A 282 10.84 9.54 4.00
C GLY A 282 11.15 8.30 4.84
N ALA A 283 10.25 7.34 4.89
CA ALA A 283 10.49 6.06 5.50
C ALA A 283 11.64 5.40 4.74
N GLY A 284 12.64 4.95 5.45
CA GLY A 284 13.90 4.48 4.91
C GLY A 284 13.76 3.39 3.85
N ALA A 285 14.83 3.12 3.13
CA ALA A 285 14.94 2.27 1.94
C ALA A 285 14.54 0.78 2.11
N GLY A 286 13.84 0.40 3.13
CA GLY A 286 13.33 -0.96 3.36
C GLY A 286 11.82 -1.04 3.25
N VAL A 287 11.18 -0.07 2.64
CA VAL A 287 9.77 0.08 2.72
C VAL A 287 9.07 -0.77 1.69
N VAL A 288 8.58 -1.73 2.27
CA VAL A 288 7.20 -2.08 2.37
C VAL A 288 6.48 -2.02 1.04
N HIS A 289 6.69 -3.06 0.29
CA HIS A 289 5.80 -3.40 -0.81
C HIS A 289 4.44 -3.94 -0.28
N THR A 290 4.21 -3.90 1.03
CA THR A 290 3.01 -4.34 1.72
C THR A 290 2.06 -3.17 1.90
N GLY A 291 0.79 -3.38 1.70
CA GLY A 291 -0.25 -2.40 1.96
C GLY A 291 -1.24 -2.18 0.83
N GLY A 292 -1.05 -2.83 -0.29
CA GLY A 292 -2.07 -2.98 -1.33
C GLY A 292 -2.76 -4.34 -1.23
N VAL A 293 -3.75 -4.57 -2.08
CA VAL A 293 -4.44 -5.86 -2.17
C VAL A 293 -3.46 -7.00 -2.45
N ALA A 294 -2.45 -6.78 -3.29
CA ALA A 294 -1.34 -7.68 -3.52
C ALA A 294 -0.01 -6.92 -3.33
N GLY A 295 0.73 -7.25 -2.28
CA GLY A 295 2.03 -6.64 -1.96
C GLY A 295 3.23 -7.31 -2.65
N PHE A 296 3.00 -8.11 -3.66
CA PHE A 296 4.02 -8.88 -4.38
C PHE A 296 3.81 -8.79 -5.90
N PRO A 297 4.86 -8.96 -6.71
CA PRO A 297 4.73 -9.00 -8.16
C PRO A 297 4.00 -10.26 -8.61
N ILE A 298 3.05 -10.11 -9.53
CA ILE A 298 2.30 -11.24 -10.09
C ILE A 298 3.02 -11.68 -11.38
N PRO A 299 3.59 -12.90 -11.40
CA PRO A 299 4.32 -13.38 -12.57
C PRO A 299 3.41 -13.49 -13.80
N PRO A 300 3.89 -13.08 -14.98
CA PRO A 300 3.12 -13.22 -16.22
C PRO A 300 2.98 -14.68 -16.65
N LEU A 301 1.83 -15.02 -17.21
CA LEU A 301 1.63 -16.30 -17.88
C LEU A 301 2.15 -16.21 -19.31
N ARG A 302 2.81 -17.25 -19.81
CA ARG A 302 3.52 -17.27 -21.08
C ARG A 302 2.86 -18.17 -22.09
N TYR A 303 2.74 -17.70 -23.35
CA TYR A 303 2.44 -18.56 -24.46
C TYR A 303 3.28 -18.18 -25.69
N VAL A 304 3.61 -19.18 -26.49
CA VAL A 304 4.40 -19.00 -27.71
C VAL A 304 3.51 -19.32 -28.90
N VAL A 305 3.47 -18.41 -29.85
CA VAL A 305 2.79 -18.61 -31.12
C VAL A 305 3.81 -18.94 -32.18
N GLY A 306 3.57 -20.03 -32.88
CA GLY A 306 4.44 -20.45 -33.98
C GLY A 306 3.80 -21.53 -34.86
N SER A 307 4.40 -21.80 -36.01
CA SER A 307 4.02 -22.96 -36.83
C SER A 307 4.55 -24.25 -36.17
N MET A 308 3.73 -25.28 -36.06
CA MET A 308 4.13 -26.58 -35.50
C MET A 308 5.31 -27.24 -36.20
N SER A 309 5.72 -26.70 -37.33
CA SER A 309 6.87 -27.12 -38.14
C SER A 309 8.19 -26.42 -37.84
N SER A 310 8.16 -25.36 -37.02
CA SER A 310 9.37 -24.62 -36.63
C SER A 310 9.82 -25.00 -35.22
N PRO A 311 11.12 -25.24 -34.97
CA PRO A 311 11.62 -25.41 -33.61
C PRO A 311 11.35 -24.14 -32.82
N LEU A 312 10.87 -24.30 -31.57
CA LEU A 312 10.61 -23.20 -30.64
C LEU A 312 11.82 -22.25 -30.60
N PRO A 313 11.63 -20.95 -30.80
CA PRO A 313 12.74 -20.01 -30.69
C PRO A 313 13.36 -20.09 -29.29
N PRO A 314 14.69 -20.00 -29.15
CA PRO A 314 15.34 -20.05 -27.85
C PRO A 314 14.80 -18.90 -26.99
N LEU A 315 14.41 -19.23 -25.76
CA LEU A 315 13.98 -18.23 -24.78
C LEU A 315 15.14 -17.21 -24.58
N PRO A 316 14.87 -15.92 -24.64
CA PRO A 316 15.92 -14.92 -24.45
C PRO A 316 16.61 -15.15 -23.10
N ALA A 317 17.94 -15.27 -23.15
CA ALA A 317 18.76 -15.41 -21.96
C ALA A 317 18.53 -14.20 -21.04
N GLY A 318 18.10 -14.44 -19.80
CA GLY A 318 17.82 -13.39 -18.82
C GLY A 318 16.36 -13.27 -18.39
N VAL A 319 15.40 -13.80 -19.14
CA VAL A 319 13.99 -13.78 -18.73
C VAL A 319 13.66 -14.83 -17.64
N LEU A 320 14.53 -15.80 -17.42
CA LEU A 320 14.33 -16.87 -16.43
C LEU A 320 15.09 -16.65 -15.11
N ALA A 321 16.11 -15.81 -15.07
CA ALA A 321 16.99 -15.69 -13.91
C ALA A 321 16.36 -15.13 -12.62
N PRO A 322 15.39 -14.20 -12.65
CA PRO A 322 14.83 -13.66 -11.40
C PRO A 322 13.56 -14.35 -10.90
N LEU A 323 12.99 -15.33 -11.65
CA LEU A 323 11.66 -15.87 -11.36
C LEU A 323 11.64 -17.29 -10.80
N LEU A 324 12.79 -17.93 -10.64
CA LEU A 324 12.88 -19.20 -9.94
C LEU A 324 13.31 -18.92 -8.50
N PRO A 325 12.56 -19.34 -7.47
CA PRO A 325 13.05 -19.32 -6.10
C PRO A 325 14.32 -20.18 -6.06
N ASN A 326 15.39 -19.60 -5.51
CA ASN A 326 16.68 -20.28 -5.35
C ASN A 326 16.46 -21.59 -4.57
N PRO A 327 16.66 -22.78 -5.13
CA PRO A 327 16.41 -24.03 -4.44
C PRO A 327 17.33 -24.29 -3.26
N GLY A 328 18.32 -23.40 -3.01
CA GLY A 328 19.25 -23.47 -1.89
C GLY A 328 18.79 -22.82 -0.58
N ALA A 329 17.60 -22.19 -0.53
CA ALA A 329 17.16 -21.47 0.67
C ALA A 329 16.27 -22.31 1.64
N ILE A 330 16.07 -23.59 1.38
CA ILE A 330 15.21 -24.46 2.22
C ILE A 330 16.03 -25.54 2.95
N VAL A 331 17.19 -25.23 3.44
CA VAL A 331 17.85 -26.16 4.38
C VAL A 331 18.58 -25.35 5.44
N ALA A 332 17.89 -24.93 6.47
CA ALA A 332 18.43 -24.73 7.83
C ALA A 332 17.34 -24.27 8.82
N ALA A 333 16.36 -25.12 9.12
CA ALA A 333 15.60 -25.00 10.37
C ALA A 333 14.94 -26.33 10.71
N SER A 334 15.73 -27.29 11.19
CA SER A 334 15.25 -28.37 12.04
C SER A 334 16.40 -29.14 12.63
N GLN A 335 16.75 -28.82 13.89
CA GLN A 335 16.92 -29.85 14.91
C GLN A 335 16.93 -29.21 16.29
N PRO A 336 16.02 -29.59 17.20
CA PRO A 336 16.18 -29.35 18.63
C PRO A 336 17.04 -30.48 19.23
N ALA A 337 17.95 -30.11 20.11
CA ALA A 337 18.50 -30.99 21.12
C ALA A 337 17.73 -30.77 22.43
#